data_c3c365ad9b164281b5bf6a01fbdc059d
#
_entry.id   c3c365ad9b164281b5bf6a01fbdc059d
#
_cell.length_a   1.000
_cell.length_b   1.000
_cell.length_c   1.000
_cell.angle_alpha   90.00
_cell.angle_beta   90.00
_cell.angle_gamma   90.00
#
_symmetry.space_group_name_H-M   'P 1'
#
loop_
_entity.id
_entity.type
_entity.pdbx_description
1 polymer ?
#
loop_
_entity_poly.entity_id
_entity_poly.type
_entity_poly.pdbx_seq_one_letter_code
_entity_poly.pdbx_strand_id
1 'polypeptide(L)'
;SDPEYIVATPRGNWTGKTKGGLILSKDCGSTWERLPMPRGLSEFIDQKLDNIEKPNVDSGWTAISADGKRIMWAVAGGRGFSNKAVCYTDDEGKTWQKSIFTDSNGNSADEHNVKIFSDYYNSDLFFAIAERENLGLYISRDKGATFREVSIKADIKCPRYAHYQLSRQPDKSGVFWLANGIKGLYRFEIKSDSVGISDILPEDRINCIGFGKGLEETPAMYVTGNISGEYGFFISDDLTDLCSADKKTLQSREKCGIIKVT
;
A
#
# COMPACT_ATOMS: atom_id res chain seq x y z
N SER A 1 9.42 5.74 12.54
CA SER A 1 10.16 6.32 11.40
C SER A 1 10.47 7.78 11.69
N ASP A 2 11.62 8.23 11.26
CA ASP A 2 12.03 9.63 11.36
C ASP A 2 11.08 10.48 10.48
N PRO A 3 10.32 11.43 11.05
CA PRO A 3 9.40 12.25 10.26
C PRO A 3 10.10 13.19 9.28
N GLU A 4 11.39 13.43 9.47
CA GLU A 4 12.20 14.27 8.56
C GLU A 4 12.53 13.55 7.26
N TYR A 5 12.51 12.20 7.25
CA TYR A 5 12.90 11.37 6.13
C TYR A 5 11.70 10.97 5.27
N ILE A 6 11.56 11.59 4.10
CA ILE A 6 10.41 11.40 3.21
C ILE A 6 10.90 10.95 1.84
N VAL A 7 10.31 9.88 1.31
CA VAL A 7 10.51 9.45 -0.08
C VAL A 7 9.23 9.61 -0.87
N ALA A 8 9.35 10.13 -2.08
CA ALA A 8 8.23 10.32 -2.99
C ALA A 8 8.58 9.91 -4.42
N THR A 9 7.55 9.57 -5.18
CA THR A 9 7.65 9.25 -6.60
C THR A 9 6.98 10.33 -7.43
N PRO A 10 7.70 11.36 -7.92
CA PRO A 10 7.13 12.35 -8.80
C PRO A 10 6.76 11.70 -10.14
N ARG A 11 5.59 12.06 -10.63
CA ARG A 11 5.15 11.60 -11.94
C ARG A 11 5.97 12.26 -13.03
N GLY A 12 6.58 11.46 -13.91
CA GLY A 12 7.10 11.93 -15.18
C GLY A 12 5.98 12.35 -16.12
N ASN A 13 6.21 13.32 -16.99
CA ASN A 13 5.26 13.59 -18.07
C ASN A 13 5.70 12.87 -19.34
N TRP A 14 4.72 12.43 -20.10
CA TRP A 14 4.93 11.71 -21.37
C TRP A 14 5.62 12.56 -22.46
N THR A 15 5.73 13.88 -22.28
CA THR A 15 6.47 14.77 -23.17
C THR A 15 7.98 14.76 -22.91
N GLY A 16 8.44 14.02 -21.89
CA GLY A 16 9.86 13.93 -21.49
C GLY A 16 10.44 15.18 -20.84
N LYS A 17 9.62 16.21 -20.58
CA LYS A 17 10.09 17.44 -19.92
C LYS A 17 10.29 17.27 -18.41
N THR A 18 9.52 16.39 -17.77
CA THR A 18 9.67 16.03 -16.36
C THR A 18 10.05 14.58 -16.24
N LYS A 19 11.11 14.30 -15.46
CA LYS A 19 11.61 12.95 -15.22
C LYS A 19 10.85 12.35 -14.04
N GLY A 20 10.30 11.15 -14.17
CA GLY A 20 9.85 10.31 -13.06
C GLY A 20 11.01 9.83 -12.19
N GLY A 21 10.77 8.89 -11.29
CA GLY A 21 11.77 8.29 -10.42
C GLY A 21 11.50 8.52 -8.94
N LEU A 22 12.53 8.51 -8.13
CA LEU A 22 12.44 8.74 -6.68
C LEU A 22 13.11 10.06 -6.29
N ILE A 23 12.49 10.73 -5.35
CA ILE A 23 13.07 11.90 -4.65
C ILE A 23 13.04 11.65 -3.14
N LEU A 24 14.06 12.13 -2.47
CA LEU A 24 14.27 12.02 -1.03
C LEU A 24 14.37 13.41 -0.41
N SER A 25 13.70 13.58 0.72
CA SER A 25 13.89 14.70 1.63
C SER A 25 14.41 14.18 2.96
N LYS A 26 15.29 14.95 3.60
CA LYS A 26 15.85 14.69 4.93
C LYS A 26 15.56 15.83 5.91
N ASP A 27 14.62 16.70 5.56
CA ASP A 27 14.28 17.93 6.27
C ASP A 27 12.78 18.25 6.21
N CYS A 28 11.94 17.25 6.45
CA CYS A 28 10.47 17.37 6.43
C CYS A 28 9.90 17.91 5.11
N GLY A 29 10.58 17.68 3.98
CA GLY A 29 10.11 18.12 2.65
C GLY A 29 10.53 19.54 2.28
N SER A 30 11.41 20.20 3.06
CA SER A 30 11.91 21.53 2.76
C SER A 30 12.84 21.52 1.55
N THR A 31 13.69 20.51 1.43
CA THR A 31 14.54 20.27 0.25
C THR A 31 14.39 18.84 -0.25
N TRP A 32 14.66 18.66 -1.55
CA TRP A 32 14.52 17.38 -2.21
C TRP A 32 15.71 17.07 -3.11
N GLU A 33 16.24 15.87 -2.99
CA GLU A 33 17.26 15.33 -3.88
C GLU A 33 16.71 14.16 -4.69
N ARG A 34 17.16 14.01 -5.93
CA ARG A 34 16.79 12.86 -6.76
C ARG A 34 17.71 11.70 -6.43
N LEU A 35 17.11 10.55 -6.11
CA LEU A 35 17.87 9.32 -5.92
C LEU A 35 18.42 8.81 -7.26
N PRO A 36 19.63 8.26 -7.28
CA PRO A 36 20.16 7.53 -8.42
C PRO A 36 19.23 6.37 -8.81
N MET A 37 18.97 6.25 -10.09
CA MET A 37 18.15 5.14 -10.60
C MET A 37 18.99 3.89 -10.79
N PRO A 38 18.39 2.68 -10.72
CA PRO A 38 19.11 1.45 -10.99
C PRO A 38 19.76 1.50 -12.37
N ARG A 39 21.04 1.16 -12.45
CA ARG A 39 21.68 0.87 -13.74
C ARG A 39 21.08 -0.42 -14.27
N GLY A 40 20.73 -0.47 -15.54
CA GLY A 40 20.04 -1.62 -16.11
C GLY A 40 18.56 -1.69 -15.71
N LEU A 41 17.89 -0.54 -15.57
CA LEU A 41 16.45 -0.49 -15.29
C LEU A 41 15.64 -1.36 -16.28
N SER A 42 16.15 -1.56 -17.50
CA SER A 42 15.61 -2.51 -18.48
C SER A 42 15.63 -3.97 -18.03
N GLU A 43 16.51 -4.35 -17.12
CA GLU A 43 16.52 -5.69 -16.50
C GLU A 43 15.43 -5.83 -15.44
N PHE A 44 14.99 -4.71 -14.90
CA PHE A 44 13.96 -4.64 -13.85
C PHE A 44 12.57 -4.37 -14.44
N ILE A 45 12.47 -3.74 -15.59
CA ILE A 45 11.24 -3.50 -16.34
C ILE A 45 11.39 -4.16 -17.71
N ASP A 46 10.37 -4.89 -18.12
CA ASP A 46 10.31 -5.59 -19.40
C ASP A 46 10.15 -4.60 -20.58
N GLN A 47 11.06 -3.62 -20.64
CA GLN A 47 11.08 -2.58 -21.64
C GLN A 47 12.51 -2.28 -22.10
N LYS A 48 12.71 -2.25 -23.41
CA LYS A 48 13.85 -1.55 -23.99
C LYS A 48 13.68 -0.06 -23.72
N LEU A 49 14.28 0.42 -22.64
CA LEU A 49 14.46 1.86 -22.46
C LEU A 49 15.54 2.32 -23.43
N ASP A 50 15.12 2.76 -24.60
CA ASP A 50 16.04 3.25 -25.64
C ASP A 50 16.82 4.50 -25.17
N ASN A 51 16.46 5.07 -24.04
CA ASN A 51 17.15 6.23 -23.48
C ASN A 51 17.04 6.26 -21.94
N ILE A 52 18.08 5.80 -21.27
CA ILE A 52 18.22 5.83 -19.79
C ILE A 52 18.16 7.28 -19.24
N GLU A 53 18.48 8.27 -20.04
CA GLU A 53 18.44 9.69 -19.61
C GLU A 53 17.02 10.24 -19.51
N LYS A 54 16.05 9.58 -20.12
CA LYS A 54 14.64 9.99 -20.13
C LYS A 54 13.73 8.77 -19.93
N PRO A 55 13.81 8.07 -18.81
CA PRO A 55 12.86 6.98 -18.59
C PRO A 55 11.45 7.59 -18.52
N ASN A 56 10.56 7.13 -19.41
CA ASN A 56 9.11 7.34 -19.32
C ASN A 56 8.57 6.51 -18.16
N VAL A 57 9.19 6.66 -16.98
CA VAL A 57 8.74 6.03 -15.77
C VAL A 57 7.65 6.92 -15.21
N ASP A 58 6.42 6.46 -15.27
CA ASP A 58 5.36 7.05 -14.47
C ASP A 58 5.69 6.89 -12.98
N SER A 59 4.96 7.59 -12.14
CA SER A 59 5.03 7.37 -10.70
C SER A 59 4.87 5.89 -10.39
N GLY A 60 5.60 5.39 -9.42
CA GLY A 60 5.41 4.07 -8.84
C GLY A 60 4.88 4.18 -7.42
N TRP A 61 4.91 3.07 -6.72
CA TRP A 61 4.66 3.02 -5.29
C TRP A 61 6.00 2.91 -4.56
N THR A 62 6.13 3.64 -3.47
CA THR A 62 7.34 3.57 -2.64
C THR A 62 6.96 3.29 -1.19
N ALA A 63 7.84 2.60 -0.49
CA ALA A 63 7.75 2.35 0.93
C ALA A 63 9.13 2.48 1.56
N ILE A 64 9.16 2.90 2.83
CA ILE A 64 10.39 2.97 3.64
C ILE A 64 10.19 2.03 4.83
N SER A 65 11.24 1.27 5.19
CA SER A 65 11.24 0.45 6.41
C SER A 65 11.04 1.30 7.67
N ALA A 66 10.56 0.69 8.74
CA ALA A 66 10.31 1.38 10.01
C ALA A 66 11.58 2.05 10.58
N ASP A 67 12.76 1.50 10.33
CA ASP A 67 14.06 2.04 10.72
C ASP A 67 14.61 3.10 9.74
N GLY A 68 13.89 3.40 8.67
CA GLY A 68 14.29 4.40 7.67
C GLY A 68 15.42 3.98 6.73
N LYS A 69 15.96 2.76 6.87
CA LYS A 69 17.19 2.36 6.15
C LYS A 69 16.92 1.81 4.75
N ARG A 70 15.83 1.07 4.56
CA ARG A 70 15.48 0.48 3.27
C ARG A 70 14.41 1.29 2.57
N ILE A 71 14.70 1.67 1.34
CA ILE A 71 13.74 2.27 0.42
C ILE A 71 13.36 1.21 -0.61
N MET A 72 12.07 1.00 -0.78
CA MET A 72 11.51 0.14 -1.81
C MET A 72 10.78 0.95 -2.88
N TRP A 73 10.84 0.46 -4.10
CA TRP A 73 10.18 1.07 -5.24
C TRP A 73 9.54 0.02 -6.15
N ALA A 74 8.22 0.02 -6.22
CA ALA A 74 7.49 -0.67 -7.26
C ALA A 74 7.40 0.28 -8.47
N VAL A 75 8.22 0.01 -9.45
CA VAL A 75 8.37 0.88 -10.62
C VAL A 75 7.09 0.84 -11.44
N ALA A 76 6.45 1.98 -11.71
CA ALA A 76 5.32 2.05 -12.64
C ALA A 76 5.79 2.40 -14.06
N GLY A 77 5.39 1.61 -15.06
CA GLY A 77 5.60 1.93 -16.47
C GLY A 77 4.60 2.95 -16.96
N GLY A 78 4.95 3.60 -18.06
CA GLY A 78 4.06 4.49 -18.75
C GLY A 78 2.82 3.77 -19.33
N ARG A 79 1.93 4.53 -19.94
CA ARG A 79 0.67 4.04 -20.53
C ARG A 79 0.87 2.80 -21.42
N GLY A 80 0.23 1.70 -21.04
CA GLY A 80 0.25 0.45 -21.80
C GLY A 80 1.33 -0.54 -21.41
N PHE A 81 2.13 -0.23 -20.36
CA PHE A 81 3.19 -1.10 -19.90
C PHE A 81 2.87 -1.64 -18.51
N SER A 82 2.94 -2.95 -18.36
CA SER A 82 2.88 -3.62 -17.07
C SER A 82 4.27 -3.62 -16.46
N ASN A 83 4.36 -3.19 -15.20
CA ASN A 83 5.62 -3.29 -14.47
C ASN A 83 5.69 -4.58 -13.71
N LYS A 84 6.83 -5.22 -13.85
CA LYS A 84 7.15 -6.48 -13.22
C LYS A 84 8.24 -6.33 -12.16
N ALA A 85 8.59 -5.11 -11.77
CA ALA A 85 9.74 -4.93 -10.89
C ALA A 85 9.38 -4.16 -9.63
N VAL A 86 9.62 -4.82 -8.51
CA VAL A 86 9.84 -4.19 -7.23
C VAL A 86 11.33 -4.27 -6.94
N CYS A 87 11.95 -3.15 -6.63
CA CYS A 87 13.36 -3.07 -6.28
C CYS A 87 13.54 -2.34 -4.95
N TYR A 88 14.71 -2.53 -4.35
CA TYR A 88 15.05 -1.90 -3.09
C TYR A 88 16.51 -1.45 -3.03
N THR A 89 16.79 -0.50 -2.16
CA THR A 89 18.10 0.04 -1.86
C THR A 89 18.25 0.25 -0.37
N ASP A 90 19.46 0.03 0.16
CA ASP A 90 19.85 0.30 1.54
C ASP A 90 20.88 1.43 1.63
N ASP A 91 21.22 2.06 0.51
CA ASP A 91 22.28 3.06 0.35
C ASP A 91 21.83 4.28 -0.45
N GLU A 92 20.54 4.62 -0.34
CA GLU A 92 19.94 5.79 -1.01
C GLU A 92 20.11 5.73 -2.54
N GLY A 93 19.97 4.57 -3.13
CA GLY A 93 19.95 4.38 -4.58
C GLY A 93 21.33 4.22 -5.22
N LYS A 94 22.42 4.15 -4.47
CA LYS A 94 23.75 3.86 -5.03
C LYS A 94 23.80 2.46 -5.61
N THR A 95 23.17 1.50 -4.91
CA THR A 95 22.95 0.13 -5.39
C THR A 95 21.48 -0.25 -5.27
N TRP A 96 21.02 -1.09 -6.19
CA TRP A 96 19.66 -1.58 -6.24
C TRP A 96 19.62 -3.08 -6.39
N GLN A 97 18.65 -3.72 -5.75
CA GLN A 97 18.38 -5.14 -5.86
C GLN A 97 16.91 -5.36 -6.21
N LYS A 98 16.60 -6.44 -6.92
CA LYS A 98 15.24 -6.82 -7.28
C LYS A 98 14.64 -7.71 -6.21
N SER A 99 13.41 -7.42 -5.80
CA SER A 99 12.63 -8.31 -4.95
C SER A 99 12.16 -9.55 -5.72
N ILE A 100 12.10 -10.68 -5.02
CA ILE A 100 11.64 -11.95 -5.56
C ILE A 100 10.21 -12.19 -5.08
N PHE A 101 9.31 -12.52 -5.99
CA PHE A 101 7.93 -12.89 -5.68
C PHE A 101 7.74 -14.39 -5.88
N THR A 102 7.05 -15.03 -4.93
CA THR A 102 6.67 -16.45 -5.01
C THR A 102 5.18 -16.61 -4.72
N ASP A 103 4.57 -17.58 -5.39
CA ASP A 103 3.20 -18.02 -5.07
C ASP A 103 3.14 -18.71 -3.69
N SER A 104 1.96 -19.11 -3.27
CA SER A 104 1.75 -19.80 -2.00
C SER A 104 2.47 -21.18 -1.93
N ASN A 105 2.80 -21.77 -3.08
CA ASN A 105 3.55 -23.03 -3.19
C ASN A 105 5.06 -22.84 -3.25
N GLY A 106 5.53 -21.58 -3.35
CA GLY A 106 6.95 -21.25 -3.45
C GLY A 106 7.49 -21.20 -4.88
N ASN A 107 6.65 -21.32 -5.90
CA ASN A 107 7.07 -21.13 -7.28
C ASN A 107 7.23 -19.63 -7.57
N SER A 108 8.10 -19.29 -8.54
CA SER A 108 8.26 -17.90 -8.98
C SER A 108 6.93 -17.33 -9.47
N ALA A 109 6.57 -16.18 -8.93
CA ALA A 109 5.40 -15.40 -9.35
C ALA A 109 5.86 -14.17 -10.14
N ASP A 110 5.24 -13.97 -11.31
CA ASP A 110 5.51 -12.82 -12.17
C ASP A 110 4.37 -11.80 -12.01
N GLU A 111 4.49 -10.96 -10.98
CA GLU A 111 3.44 -10.03 -10.61
C GLU A 111 3.58 -8.67 -11.27
N HIS A 112 2.43 -8.14 -11.70
CA HIS A 112 2.32 -6.85 -12.37
C HIS A 112 1.54 -5.84 -11.53
N ASN A 113 1.84 -4.56 -11.71
CA ASN A 113 1.11 -3.46 -11.07
C ASN A 113 0.99 -3.63 -9.56
N VAL A 114 2.14 -3.84 -8.93
CA VAL A 114 2.19 -4.07 -7.48
C VAL A 114 2.23 -2.74 -6.74
N LYS A 115 1.41 -2.61 -5.69
CA LYS A 115 1.52 -1.55 -4.68
C LYS A 115 2.20 -2.11 -3.44
N ILE A 116 3.23 -1.42 -2.96
CA ILE A 116 4.03 -1.85 -1.81
C ILE A 116 3.81 -0.94 -0.61
N PHE A 117 3.85 -1.54 0.56
CA PHE A 117 3.67 -0.87 1.85
C PHE A 117 4.63 -1.47 2.88
N SER A 118 5.08 -0.65 3.83
CA SER A 118 5.90 -1.09 4.97
C SER A 118 5.08 -1.11 6.25
N ASP A 119 5.46 -1.88 7.22
CA ASP A 119 4.95 -1.75 8.58
C ASP A 119 5.52 -0.50 9.27
N TYR A 120 4.81 0.07 10.26
CA TYR A 120 5.28 1.24 10.99
C TYR A 120 6.33 0.93 12.05
N TYR A 121 6.34 -0.29 12.58
CA TYR A 121 7.12 -0.69 13.75
C TYR A 121 8.14 -1.78 13.46
N ASN A 122 7.83 -2.64 12.48
CA ASN A 122 8.69 -3.77 12.12
C ASN A 122 9.39 -3.50 10.80
N SER A 123 10.70 -3.25 10.85
CA SER A 123 11.52 -2.96 9.66
C SER A 123 11.62 -4.12 8.68
N ASP A 124 11.38 -5.36 9.14
CA ASP A 124 11.47 -6.55 8.31
C ASP A 124 10.16 -6.82 7.54
N LEU A 125 9.06 -6.16 7.96
CA LEU A 125 7.72 -6.45 7.47
C LEU A 125 7.29 -5.49 6.38
N PHE A 126 7.03 -6.05 5.19
CA PHE A 126 6.45 -5.34 4.04
C PHE A 126 5.27 -6.11 3.48
N PHE A 127 4.37 -5.38 2.85
CA PHE A 127 3.19 -5.93 2.15
C PHE A 127 3.20 -5.48 0.70
N ALA A 128 2.69 -6.33 -0.16
CA ALA A 128 2.46 -5.96 -1.54
C ALA A 128 1.08 -6.44 -1.98
N ILE A 129 0.38 -5.59 -2.71
CA ILE A 129 -0.90 -5.91 -3.34
C ILE A 129 -0.71 -5.91 -4.85
N ALA A 130 -0.98 -7.05 -5.48
CA ALA A 130 -0.99 -7.17 -6.93
C ALA A 130 -2.41 -6.88 -7.46
N GLU A 131 -2.50 -5.99 -8.45
CA GLU A 131 -3.75 -5.62 -9.11
C GLU A 131 -4.17 -6.70 -10.10
N ARG A 132 -5.06 -7.57 -9.68
CA ARG A 132 -5.67 -8.63 -10.49
C ARG A 132 -7.14 -8.80 -10.11
N GLU A 133 -7.90 -9.64 -10.80
CA GLU A 133 -9.33 -9.81 -10.55
C GLU A 133 -9.64 -10.05 -9.06
N ASN A 134 -8.92 -10.95 -8.43
CA ASN A 134 -8.96 -11.18 -6.98
C ASN A 134 -7.73 -10.58 -6.31
N LEU A 135 -7.86 -10.17 -5.06
CA LEU A 135 -6.77 -9.62 -4.27
C LEU A 135 -5.58 -10.58 -4.21
N GLY A 136 -4.45 -10.16 -4.76
CA GLY A 136 -3.16 -10.80 -4.59
C GLY A 136 -2.41 -10.13 -3.45
N LEU A 137 -2.40 -10.75 -2.26
CA LEU A 137 -1.65 -10.25 -1.12
C LEU A 137 -0.33 -11.00 -0.98
N TYR A 138 0.74 -10.27 -0.89
CA TYR A 138 2.08 -10.78 -0.65
C TYR A 138 2.66 -10.18 0.62
N ILE A 139 3.40 -10.99 1.38
CA ILE A 139 4.07 -10.56 2.60
C ILE A 139 5.56 -10.89 2.48
N SER A 140 6.37 -9.91 2.86
CA SER A 140 7.80 -10.05 3.10
C SER A 140 8.08 -9.94 4.59
N ARG A 141 9.01 -10.77 5.09
CA ARG A 141 9.53 -10.75 6.46
C ARG A 141 11.06 -10.59 6.49
N ASP A 142 11.64 -10.21 5.37
CA ASP A 142 13.08 -10.06 5.14
C ASP A 142 13.39 -8.70 4.49
N LYS A 143 12.71 -7.67 4.96
CA LYS A 143 12.87 -6.28 4.47
C LYS A 143 12.52 -6.10 3.00
N GLY A 144 11.58 -6.88 2.46
CA GLY A 144 11.16 -6.76 1.07
C GLY A 144 12.09 -7.44 0.06
N ALA A 145 13.06 -8.25 0.51
CA ALA A 145 13.90 -9.01 -0.42
C ALA A 145 13.10 -10.13 -1.11
N THR A 146 12.26 -10.83 -0.33
CA THR A 146 11.34 -11.83 -0.87
C THR A 146 9.90 -11.54 -0.45
N PHE A 147 8.96 -11.76 -1.35
CA PHE A 147 7.52 -11.64 -1.12
C PHE A 147 6.86 -12.98 -1.41
N ARG A 148 6.13 -13.50 -0.44
CA ARG A 148 5.35 -14.74 -0.59
C ARG A 148 3.87 -14.44 -0.61
N GLU A 149 3.16 -15.01 -1.57
CA GLU A 149 1.72 -14.92 -1.66
C GLU A 149 1.05 -15.58 -0.46
N VAL A 150 0.04 -14.88 0.07
CA VAL A 150 -0.83 -15.39 1.11
C VAL A 150 -2.11 -15.90 0.48
N SER A 151 -2.46 -17.15 0.77
CA SER A 151 -3.75 -17.71 0.36
C SER A 151 -4.87 -17.01 1.12
N ILE A 152 -5.67 -16.23 0.41
CA ILE A 152 -6.84 -15.53 0.95
C ILE A 152 -8.08 -16.34 0.58
N LYS A 153 -8.83 -16.80 1.59
CA LYS A 153 -10.09 -17.54 1.37
C LYS A 153 -11.27 -16.62 1.03
N ALA A 154 -11.16 -15.33 1.31
CA ALA A 154 -12.21 -14.36 1.02
C ALA A 154 -12.16 -13.93 -0.46
N ASP A 155 -13.35 -13.83 -1.08
CA ASP A 155 -13.50 -13.35 -2.46
C ASP A 155 -13.43 -11.79 -2.48
N ILE A 156 -12.24 -11.25 -2.26
CA ILE A 156 -12.00 -9.82 -2.29
C ILE A 156 -11.59 -9.43 -3.70
N LYS A 157 -12.44 -8.72 -4.39
CA LYS A 157 -12.13 -8.21 -5.74
C LYS A 157 -11.17 -7.03 -5.65
N CYS A 158 -10.16 -7.04 -6.51
CA CYS A 158 -9.17 -5.96 -6.61
C CYS A 158 -8.77 -5.74 -8.08
N PRO A 159 -9.75 -5.45 -8.97
CA PRO A 159 -9.46 -5.33 -10.38
C PRO A 159 -8.54 -4.16 -10.67
N ARG A 160 -7.74 -4.29 -11.70
CA ARG A 160 -6.92 -3.21 -12.24
C ARG A 160 -7.80 -1.98 -12.48
N TYR A 161 -7.41 -0.85 -12.01
CA TYR A 161 -8.17 0.42 -12.00
C TYR A 161 -9.22 0.57 -10.89
N ALA A 162 -9.38 -0.38 -9.98
CA ALA A 162 -10.16 -0.12 -8.79
C ALA A 162 -9.47 0.95 -7.92
N HIS A 163 -10.25 1.90 -7.44
CA HIS A 163 -9.76 2.89 -6.48
C HIS A 163 -9.76 2.25 -5.08
N TYR A 164 -8.84 1.33 -4.85
CA TYR A 164 -8.64 0.79 -3.51
C TYR A 164 -7.53 1.55 -2.77
N GLN A 165 -7.69 1.66 -1.48
CA GLN A 165 -6.72 2.27 -0.60
C GLN A 165 -6.39 1.35 0.55
N LEU A 166 -5.10 1.20 0.80
CA LEU A 166 -4.60 0.51 1.98
C LEU A 166 -4.11 1.55 2.99
N SER A 167 -4.46 1.35 4.26
CA SER A 167 -3.97 2.16 5.35
C SER A 167 -3.49 1.28 6.50
N ARG A 168 -2.31 1.57 7.02
CA ARG A 168 -1.73 0.85 8.17
C ARG A 168 -2.34 1.39 9.46
N GLN A 169 -2.64 0.52 10.40
CA GLN A 169 -3.11 0.95 11.71
C GLN A 169 -1.96 1.53 12.53
N PRO A 170 -2.05 2.79 13.02
CA PRO A 170 -0.90 3.50 13.59
C PRO A 170 -0.39 2.95 14.92
N ASP A 171 -1.22 2.24 15.68
CA ASP A 171 -0.92 1.73 17.03
C ASP A 171 -0.57 0.23 17.05
N LYS A 172 -0.60 -0.44 15.88
CA LYS A 172 -0.40 -1.89 15.80
C LYS A 172 0.49 -2.31 14.64
N SER A 173 1.57 -3.03 14.96
CA SER A 173 2.36 -3.72 13.95
C SER A 173 1.58 -4.87 13.30
N GLY A 174 1.78 -5.08 12.01
CA GLY A 174 1.16 -6.16 11.25
C GLY A 174 -0.33 -5.98 11.00
N VAL A 175 -0.92 -4.82 11.31
CA VAL A 175 -2.33 -4.54 11.07
C VAL A 175 -2.50 -3.48 9.98
N PHE A 176 -3.28 -3.81 8.98
CA PHE A 176 -3.65 -2.86 7.94
C PHE A 176 -5.11 -3.03 7.50
N TRP A 177 -5.63 -2.00 6.87
CA TRP A 177 -7.01 -1.92 6.42
C TRP A 177 -7.06 -1.65 4.92
N LEU A 178 -8.01 -2.26 4.25
CA LEU A 178 -8.24 -2.11 2.83
C LEU A 178 -9.65 -1.58 2.57
N ALA A 179 -9.72 -0.36 2.08
CA ALA A 179 -10.93 0.17 1.45
C ALA A 179 -10.93 -0.30 -0.01
N ASN A 180 -11.86 -1.16 -0.38
CA ASN A 180 -11.84 -1.84 -1.67
C ASN A 180 -12.26 -0.90 -2.84
N GLY A 181 -13.01 0.17 -2.55
CA GLY A 181 -13.51 1.09 -3.58
C GLY A 181 -14.71 0.58 -4.38
N ILE A 182 -14.97 -0.73 -4.34
CA ILE A 182 -16.10 -1.39 -4.99
C ILE A 182 -17.10 -1.83 -3.94
N LYS A 183 -16.65 -2.69 -3.02
CA LYS A 183 -17.47 -3.30 -1.98
C LYS A 183 -16.56 -3.81 -0.86
N GLY A 184 -16.79 -3.34 0.35
CA GLY A 184 -16.13 -3.81 1.56
C GLY A 184 -15.07 -2.89 2.14
N LEU A 185 -14.95 -2.99 3.46
CA LEU A 185 -13.84 -2.53 4.27
C LEU A 185 -13.30 -3.75 5.01
N TYR A 186 -12.04 -4.05 4.78
CA TYR A 186 -11.38 -5.24 5.31
C TYR A 186 -10.26 -4.86 6.25
N ARG A 187 -10.17 -5.57 7.40
CA ARG A 187 -9.06 -5.49 8.32
C ARG A 187 -8.21 -6.76 8.21
N PHE A 188 -6.93 -6.58 8.01
CA PHE A 188 -5.95 -7.65 7.95
C PHE A 188 -5.06 -7.61 9.18
N GLU A 189 -4.79 -8.78 9.75
CA GLU A 189 -3.87 -8.94 10.86
C GLU A 189 -2.87 -10.05 10.55
N ILE A 190 -1.60 -9.67 10.42
CA ILE A 190 -0.51 -10.58 10.11
C ILE A 190 -0.06 -11.27 11.39
N LYS A 191 -0.14 -12.58 11.39
CA LYS A 191 0.40 -13.47 12.42
C LYS A 191 1.68 -14.15 11.91
N SER A 192 2.36 -14.94 12.76
CA SER A 192 3.58 -15.66 12.37
C SER A 192 3.39 -16.46 11.08
N ASP A 193 2.33 -17.26 11.00
CA ASP A 193 2.13 -18.26 9.94
C ASP A 193 0.82 -18.08 9.15
N SER A 194 0.06 -17.03 9.44
CA SER A 194 -1.24 -16.79 8.82
C SER A 194 -1.60 -15.32 8.76
N VAL A 195 -2.65 -15.01 8.02
CA VAL A 195 -3.28 -13.68 8.01
C VAL A 195 -4.73 -13.84 8.42
N GLY A 196 -5.09 -13.15 9.50
CA GLY A 196 -6.48 -12.96 9.88
C GLY A 196 -7.12 -11.90 9.00
N ILE A 197 -8.34 -12.16 8.53
CA ILE A 197 -9.10 -11.21 7.72
C ILE A 197 -10.46 -11.04 8.39
N SER A 198 -10.81 -9.80 8.67
CA SER A 198 -12.14 -9.43 9.15
C SER A 198 -12.81 -8.55 8.10
N ASP A 199 -14.00 -8.95 7.68
CA ASP A 199 -14.84 -8.15 6.80
C ASP A 199 -15.73 -7.26 7.67
N ILE A 200 -15.44 -5.96 7.66
CA ILE A 200 -16.04 -5.01 8.59
C ILE A 200 -17.33 -4.42 8.03
N LEU A 201 -17.31 -4.02 6.76
CA LEU A 201 -18.44 -3.41 6.07
C LEU A 201 -18.63 -4.11 4.72
N PRO A 202 -19.10 -5.37 4.70
CA PRO A 202 -19.07 -6.23 3.52
C PRO A 202 -19.95 -5.74 2.36
N GLU A 203 -21.01 -5.01 2.66
CA GLU A 203 -21.99 -4.57 1.65
C GLU A 203 -21.79 -3.11 1.25
N ASP A 204 -20.97 -2.36 1.98
CA ASP A 204 -20.80 -0.94 1.80
C ASP A 204 -19.67 -0.61 0.83
N ARG A 205 -19.79 0.50 0.12
CA ARG A 205 -18.74 0.99 -0.77
C ARG A 205 -17.85 1.98 -0.04
N ILE A 206 -16.66 1.57 0.34
CA ILE A 206 -15.67 2.42 1.00
C ILE A 206 -14.59 2.84 -0.02
N ASN A 207 -14.49 4.15 -0.25
CA ASN A 207 -13.56 4.69 -1.24
C ASN A 207 -12.18 4.98 -0.65
N CYS A 208 -12.15 5.56 0.55
CA CYS A 208 -10.90 5.93 1.21
C CYS A 208 -10.96 5.62 2.71
N ILE A 209 -9.79 5.35 3.26
CA ILE A 209 -9.58 5.17 4.70
C ILE A 209 -8.30 5.86 5.13
N GLY A 210 -8.33 6.50 6.29
CA GLY A 210 -7.18 7.07 6.95
C GLY A 210 -7.29 6.97 8.46
N PHE A 211 -6.18 7.20 9.14
CA PHE A 211 -6.14 7.26 10.60
C PHE A 211 -5.62 8.62 11.06
N GLY A 212 -6.11 9.05 12.19
CA GLY A 212 -5.67 10.27 12.85
C GLY A 212 -5.78 10.15 14.36
N LYS A 213 -5.65 11.28 15.06
CA LYS A 213 -5.80 11.32 16.51
C LYS A 213 -7.25 11.04 16.89
N GLY A 214 -7.47 10.07 17.76
CA GLY A 214 -8.75 9.79 18.39
C GLY A 214 -8.98 10.60 19.68
N LEU A 215 -10.07 10.31 20.35
CA LEU A 215 -10.44 11.00 21.60
C LEU A 215 -9.52 10.64 22.77
N GLU A 216 -9.00 9.43 22.78
CA GLU A 216 -8.07 8.94 23.79
C GLU A 216 -6.72 8.57 23.14
N GLU A 217 -6.06 7.53 23.64
CA GLU A 217 -4.79 7.04 23.07
C GLU A 217 -4.99 6.19 21.79
N THR A 218 -6.21 5.72 21.54
CA THR A 218 -6.54 4.96 20.34
C THR A 218 -6.66 5.88 19.12
N PRO A 219 -6.17 5.47 17.95
CA PRO A 219 -6.33 6.26 16.74
C PRO A 219 -7.79 6.25 16.29
N ALA A 220 -8.30 7.40 15.84
CA ALA A 220 -9.56 7.47 15.12
C ALA A 220 -9.39 7.01 13.67
N MET A 221 -10.37 6.29 13.16
CA MET A 221 -10.47 5.91 11.76
C MET A 221 -11.41 6.85 11.02
N TYR A 222 -10.97 7.33 9.87
CA TYR A 222 -11.72 8.21 8.97
C TYR A 222 -11.97 7.48 7.68
N VAL A 223 -13.22 7.40 7.24
CA VAL A 223 -13.61 6.75 5.99
C VAL A 223 -14.51 7.64 5.13
N THR A 224 -14.38 7.51 3.82
CA THR A 224 -15.35 8.08 2.87
C THR A 224 -15.96 6.97 2.05
N GLY A 225 -17.25 7.06 1.82
CA GLY A 225 -17.97 6.04 1.05
C GLY A 225 -19.46 6.14 1.18
N ASN A 226 -20.12 5.08 0.77
CA ASN A 226 -21.55 4.88 0.98
C ASN A 226 -21.72 3.81 2.05
N ILE A 227 -22.14 4.21 3.24
CA ILE A 227 -22.40 3.31 4.37
C ILE A 227 -23.90 3.26 4.62
N SER A 228 -24.48 2.08 4.54
CA SER A 228 -25.94 1.87 4.75
C SER A 228 -26.82 2.77 3.87
N GLY A 229 -26.39 3.01 2.62
CA GLY A 229 -27.11 3.83 1.65
C GLY A 229 -26.83 5.33 1.74
N GLU A 230 -26.04 5.80 2.71
CA GLU A 230 -25.65 7.20 2.81
C GLU A 230 -24.21 7.44 2.37
N TYR A 231 -24.05 8.34 1.42
CA TYR A 231 -22.72 8.78 0.99
C TYR A 231 -22.22 9.90 1.89
N GLY A 232 -20.97 9.78 2.36
CA GLY A 232 -20.43 10.79 3.26
C GLY A 232 -19.02 10.52 3.74
N PHE A 233 -18.63 11.33 4.73
CA PHE A 233 -17.43 11.20 5.51
C PHE A 233 -17.81 10.72 6.91
N PHE A 234 -17.14 9.69 7.41
CA PHE A 234 -17.46 9.03 8.66
C PHE A 234 -16.23 8.93 9.54
N ILE A 235 -16.44 9.00 10.86
CA ILE A 235 -15.40 8.81 11.88
C ILE A 235 -15.79 7.63 12.76
N SER A 236 -14.81 6.84 13.16
CA SER A 236 -14.91 5.87 14.24
C SER A 236 -13.78 6.11 15.24
N ASP A 237 -14.13 6.33 16.49
CA ASP A 237 -13.17 6.48 17.60
C ASP A 237 -12.88 5.16 18.30
N ASP A 238 -13.64 4.11 17.99
CA ASP A 238 -13.47 2.77 18.53
C ASP A 238 -13.31 1.74 17.42
N LEU A 239 -12.05 1.42 17.13
CA LEU A 239 -11.71 0.42 16.12
C LEU A 239 -12.05 -1.00 16.54
N THR A 240 -12.31 -1.24 17.84
CA THR A 240 -12.57 -2.59 18.35
C THR A 240 -14.01 -2.99 18.16
N ASP A 241 -14.94 -2.08 18.28
CA ASP A 241 -16.36 -2.33 18.10
C ASP A 241 -16.74 -2.59 16.63
N LEU A 242 -15.98 -2.06 15.68
CA LEU A 242 -16.18 -2.36 14.26
C LEU A 242 -15.90 -3.83 13.93
N CYS A 243 -15.03 -4.49 14.68
CA CYS A 243 -14.68 -5.90 14.47
C CYS A 243 -15.71 -6.87 15.05
N SER A 244 -16.53 -6.43 16.00
CA SER A 244 -17.54 -7.23 16.70
C SER A 244 -18.98 -6.92 16.30
N ALA A 245 -19.21 -5.88 15.48
CA ALA A 245 -20.55 -5.43 15.12
C ALA A 245 -21.25 -6.46 14.24
N ASP A 246 -22.27 -7.09 14.79
CA ASP A 246 -23.28 -7.81 14.02
C ASP A 246 -23.99 -6.85 13.05
N LYS A 247 -24.39 -7.31 11.87
CA LYS A 247 -25.08 -6.54 10.83
C LYS A 247 -26.26 -5.70 11.36
N LYS A 248 -26.93 -6.15 12.42
CA LYS A 248 -28.01 -5.41 13.11
C LYS A 248 -27.51 -4.19 13.89
N THR A 249 -26.27 -4.20 14.36
CA THR A 249 -25.67 -3.12 15.14
C THR A 249 -25.20 -1.98 14.22
N LEU A 250 -24.83 -2.29 12.98
CA LEU A 250 -24.51 -1.30 11.94
C LEU A 250 -25.72 -0.43 11.54
N GLN A 251 -26.96 -0.90 11.76
CA GLN A 251 -28.18 -0.13 11.48
C GLN A 251 -28.45 0.99 12.50
N SER A 252 -27.83 0.93 13.69
CA SER A 252 -27.89 2.03 14.65
C SER A 252 -26.52 2.69 14.75
N ARG A 253 -26.30 3.78 14.05
CA ARG A 253 -25.04 4.53 13.92
C ARG A 253 -24.37 4.87 15.25
N GLU A 254 -25.17 5.10 16.29
CA GLU A 254 -24.70 5.40 17.63
C GLU A 254 -24.01 4.22 18.33
N LYS A 255 -24.26 2.98 17.87
CA LYS A 255 -23.70 1.77 18.51
C LYS A 255 -22.41 1.27 17.84
N CYS A 256 -22.10 1.74 16.63
CA CYS A 256 -20.90 1.29 15.89
C CYS A 256 -19.70 2.20 16.06
N GLY A 257 -19.83 3.31 16.81
CA GLY A 257 -18.77 4.32 16.89
C GLY A 257 -18.48 5.05 15.58
N ILE A 258 -19.30 4.83 14.53
CA ILE A 258 -19.14 5.52 13.24
C ILE A 258 -20.10 6.71 13.20
N ILE A 259 -19.56 7.91 13.14
CA ILE A 259 -20.30 9.16 13.11
C ILE A 259 -20.11 9.83 11.76
N LYS A 260 -21.22 10.23 11.12
CA LYS A 260 -21.15 11.06 9.92
C LYS A 260 -20.75 12.48 10.32
N VAL A 261 -19.71 12.99 9.69
CA VAL A 261 -19.31 14.40 9.83
C VAL A 261 -20.10 15.22 8.82
N THR A 262 -20.88 16.18 9.32
CA THR A 262 -21.68 17.14 8.52
C THR A 262 -20.89 18.41 8.27
#